data_cc632dde932108f494eefae3bed907fa
#
_entry.id   cc632dde932108f494eefae3bed907fa
#
_cell.length_a   1.000
_cell.length_b   1.000
_cell.length_c   1.000
_cell.angle_alpha   90.00
_cell.angle_beta   90.00
_cell.angle_gamma   90.00
#
_symmetry.space_group_name_H-M   'P 1'
#
loop_
_entity.id
_entity.type
_entity.pdbx_description
1 polymer ?
#
loop_
_entity_poly.entity_id
_entity_poly.type
_entity_poly.pdbx_seq_one_letter_code
_entity_poly.pdbx_strand_id
1 'polypeptide(L)'
;MAKINIKKNAGSTDMTAMCDVAFLLLTFFVMTSTAKIPEALPVDTPTSTVQTKLPETDLATLTVGKGKVFFDLKGKEVRIRTLELMGEKYGVAFSEEDKNTFSRMDDFGVPLLNLKQIIDMKAADRSKAGQPGIPADSLDNQLKDWIYNARIANIEVNDKELQVAIKGDAKEEYPAIRKVMDMLQDQKINSFSLVTGLRGKDF
;
A
#
# COMPACT_ATOMS: atom_id res chain seq x y z
N MET A 1 -14.46 -56.47 57.52
CA MET A 1 -14.00 -55.81 56.30
C MET A 1 -14.15 -54.28 56.49
N ALA A 2 -13.02 -53.55 56.66
CA ALA A 2 -13.06 -52.11 56.88
C ALA A 2 -13.19 -51.40 55.53
N LYS A 3 -14.26 -50.60 55.33
CA LYS A 3 -14.45 -49.72 54.19
C LYS A 3 -13.56 -48.50 54.38
N ILE A 4 -12.52 -48.40 53.62
CA ILE A 4 -11.69 -47.20 53.51
C ILE A 4 -12.46 -46.17 52.67
N ASN A 5 -12.96 -45.13 53.33
CA ASN A 5 -13.56 -43.97 52.65
C ASN A 5 -12.45 -43.00 52.20
N ILE A 6 -12.03 -43.07 50.95
CA ILE A 6 -11.11 -42.12 50.37
C ILE A 6 -11.92 -40.85 50.06
N LYS A 7 -11.76 -39.81 50.87
CA LYS A 7 -12.24 -38.47 50.54
C LYS A 7 -11.46 -37.99 49.29
N LYS A 8 -12.12 -37.97 48.12
CA LYS A 8 -11.64 -37.24 46.97
C LYS A 8 -11.67 -35.74 47.30
N ASN A 9 -10.53 -35.16 47.61
CA ASN A 9 -10.41 -33.72 47.56
C ASN A 9 -10.61 -33.29 46.11
N ALA A 10 -11.78 -32.73 45.81
CA ALA A 10 -11.97 -31.96 44.58
C ALA A 10 -10.98 -30.77 44.67
N GLY A 11 -9.90 -30.85 43.94
CA GLY A 11 -8.94 -29.74 43.83
C GLY A 11 -9.72 -28.51 43.36
N SER A 12 -9.78 -27.46 44.18
CA SER A 12 -10.27 -26.16 43.74
C SER A 12 -9.35 -25.70 42.61
N THR A 13 -9.85 -25.66 41.40
CA THR A 13 -9.11 -25.10 40.26
C THR A 13 -8.79 -23.65 40.61
N ASP A 14 -7.50 -23.30 40.66
CA ASP A 14 -7.09 -21.95 40.96
C ASP A 14 -7.48 -21.03 39.81
N MET A 15 -8.55 -20.26 39.99
CA MET A 15 -9.10 -19.35 39.00
C MET A 15 -8.18 -18.17 38.72
N THR A 16 -7.25 -17.82 39.64
CA THR A 16 -6.31 -16.74 39.45
C THR A 16 -5.28 -17.09 38.38
N ALA A 17 -4.74 -18.32 38.41
CA ALA A 17 -3.82 -18.81 37.37
C ALA A 17 -4.51 -18.88 35.99
N MET A 18 -5.78 -19.29 35.92
CA MET A 18 -6.53 -19.30 34.67
C MET A 18 -6.80 -17.89 34.13
N CYS A 19 -7.13 -16.95 35.02
CA CYS A 19 -7.31 -15.54 34.61
C CYS A 19 -6.02 -14.92 34.12
N ASP A 20 -4.87 -15.22 34.74
CA ASP A 20 -3.55 -14.70 34.32
C ASP A 20 -3.19 -15.22 32.92
N VAL A 21 -3.33 -16.53 32.69
CA VAL A 21 -3.09 -17.10 31.35
C VAL A 21 -4.01 -16.49 30.30
N ALA A 22 -5.30 -16.31 30.60
CA ALA A 22 -6.25 -15.70 29.68
C ALA A 22 -5.89 -14.24 29.37
N PHE A 23 -5.45 -13.47 30.39
CA PHE A 23 -5.02 -12.10 30.23
C PHE A 23 -3.72 -12.02 29.43
N LEU A 24 -2.77 -12.92 29.67
CA LEU A 24 -1.52 -13.00 28.93
C LEU A 24 -1.75 -13.33 27.46
N LEU A 25 -2.64 -14.28 27.15
CA LEU A 25 -3.04 -14.58 25.78
C LEU A 25 -3.74 -13.40 25.12
N LEU A 26 -4.65 -12.71 25.84
CA LEU A 26 -5.33 -11.54 25.32
C LEU A 26 -4.33 -10.42 24.96
N THR A 27 -3.41 -10.10 25.88
CA THR A 27 -2.38 -9.08 25.62
C THR A 27 -1.45 -9.49 24.49
N PHE A 28 -1.07 -10.75 24.39
CA PHE A 28 -0.30 -11.28 23.28
C PHE A 28 -1.02 -11.09 21.94
N PHE A 29 -2.30 -11.49 21.84
CA PHE A 29 -3.08 -11.31 20.62
C PHE A 29 -3.27 -9.83 20.25
N VAL A 30 -3.50 -8.95 21.22
CA VAL A 30 -3.62 -7.51 20.98
C VAL A 30 -2.30 -6.94 20.45
N MET A 31 -1.16 -7.32 21.01
CA MET A 31 0.16 -6.84 20.58
C MET A 31 0.60 -7.42 19.23
N THR A 32 0.19 -8.64 18.91
CA THR A 32 0.53 -9.30 17.63
C THR A 32 -0.47 -9.03 16.52
N SER A 33 -1.63 -8.43 16.84
CA SER A 33 -2.66 -8.06 15.86
C SER A 33 -2.17 -6.89 15.01
N THR A 34 -1.64 -7.19 13.82
CA THR A 34 -1.34 -6.17 12.80
C THR A 34 -2.59 -5.85 12.01
N ALA A 35 -3.13 -4.66 12.17
CA ALA A 35 -4.19 -4.17 11.30
C ALA A 35 -3.64 -3.99 9.88
N LYS A 36 -4.21 -4.71 8.89
CA LYS A 36 -3.92 -4.40 7.48
C LYS A 36 -4.46 -3.02 7.16
N ILE A 37 -3.60 -2.17 6.64
CA ILE A 37 -4.00 -0.88 6.11
C ILE A 37 -4.90 -1.15 4.90
N PRO A 38 -6.13 -0.59 4.85
CA PRO A 38 -7.02 -0.82 3.71
C PRO A 38 -6.43 -0.16 2.46
N GLU A 39 -6.15 -0.96 1.44
CA GLU A 39 -5.69 -0.47 0.13
C GLU A 39 -6.81 0.34 -0.55
N ALA A 40 -6.47 1.42 -1.23
CA ALA A 40 -7.44 2.23 -1.96
C ALA A 40 -8.03 1.46 -3.16
N LEU A 41 -7.24 0.57 -3.75
CA LEU A 41 -7.68 -0.39 -4.76
C LEU A 41 -7.26 -1.80 -4.37
N PRO A 42 -8.14 -2.61 -3.76
CA PRO A 42 -7.84 -4.02 -3.54
C PRO A 42 -7.82 -4.78 -4.86
N VAL A 43 -6.68 -5.39 -5.18
CA VAL A 43 -6.46 -6.20 -6.38
C VAL A 43 -5.98 -7.60 -6.03
N ASP A 44 -6.47 -8.59 -6.75
CA ASP A 44 -6.03 -9.98 -6.64
C ASP A 44 -4.79 -10.16 -7.53
N THR A 45 -3.60 -10.18 -6.93
CA THR A 45 -2.36 -10.33 -7.70
C THR A 45 -2.21 -11.75 -8.28
N PRO A 46 -1.67 -11.88 -9.52
CA PRO A 46 -1.36 -13.19 -10.09
C PRO A 46 -0.31 -13.92 -9.25
N THR A 47 -0.34 -15.24 -9.23
CA THR A 47 0.58 -16.04 -8.43
C THR A 47 1.88 -16.35 -9.17
N SER A 48 3.02 -16.28 -8.46
CA SER A 48 4.35 -16.61 -8.98
C SER A 48 5.08 -17.56 -8.05
N THR A 49 6.00 -18.33 -8.63
CA THR A 49 6.93 -19.20 -7.89
C THR A 49 8.24 -18.51 -7.54
N VAL A 50 8.52 -17.36 -8.15
CA VAL A 50 9.75 -16.59 -7.91
C VAL A 50 9.51 -15.57 -6.82
N GLN A 51 10.39 -15.56 -5.80
CA GLN A 51 10.39 -14.60 -4.72
C GLN A 51 11.57 -13.65 -4.88
N THR A 52 11.29 -12.40 -5.23
CA THR A 52 12.26 -11.32 -5.16
C THR A 52 11.75 -10.29 -4.16
N LYS A 53 12.57 -9.94 -3.17
CA LYS A 53 12.20 -8.89 -2.22
C LYS A 53 12.25 -7.53 -2.93
N LEU A 54 11.16 -6.81 -2.87
CA LEU A 54 11.12 -5.40 -3.27
C LEU A 54 11.85 -4.56 -2.21
N PRO A 55 12.52 -3.47 -2.62
CA PRO A 55 13.11 -2.54 -1.66
C PRO A 55 12.02 -1.88 -0.83
N GLU A 56 12.35 -1.59 0.42
CA GLU A 56 11.44 -0.91 1.35
C GLU A 56 11.43 0.61 1.15
N THR A 57 12.46 1.14 0.50
CA THR A 57 12.65 2.55 0.18
C THR A 57 12.89 2.70 -1.32
N ASP A 58 12.80 3.93 -1.83
CA ASP A 58 13.10 4.27 -3.22
C ASP A 58 12.24 3.50 -4.25
N LEU A 59 11.00 3.21 -3.87
CA LEU A 59 10.05 2.41 -4.65
C LEU A 59 8.78 3.19 -4.94
N ALA A 60 8.40 3.22 -6.21
CA ALA A 60 7.07 3.61 -6.66
C ALA A 60 6.29 2.38 -7.09
N THR A 61 5.06 2.24 -6.64
CA THR A 61 4.17 1.13 -7.01
C THR A 61 2.99 1.66 -7.79
N LEU A 62 2.78 1.09 -8.98
CA LEU A 62 1.64 1.37 -9.84
C LEU A 62 0.65 0.22 -9.71
N THR A 63 -0.50 0.46 -9.09
CA THR A 63 -1.56 -0.54 -8.96
C THR A 63 -2.56 -0.36 -10.11
N VAL A 64 -2.72 -1.39 -10.92
CA VAL A 64 -3.60 -1.41 -12.10
C VAL A 64 -4.72 -2.41 -11.87
N GLY A 65 -5.95 -1.95 -11.91
CA GLY A 65 -7.11 -2.82 -11.74
C GLY A 65 -8.42 -2.10 -12.04
N LYS A 66 -9.39 -2.83 -12.56
CA LYS A 66 -10.72 -2.31 -12.94
C LYS A 66 -10.65 -1.11 -13.91
N GLY A 67 -9.68 -1.14 -14.84
CA GLY A 67 -9.43 -0.04 -15.78
C GLY A 67 -8.91 1.26 -15.15
N LYS A 68 -8.45 1.21 -13.90
CA LYS A 68 -7.95 2.37 -13.14
C LYS A 68 -6.49 2.17 -12.74
N VAL A 69 -5.78 3.27 -12.58
CA VAL A 69 -4.39 3.24 -12.13
C VAL A 69 -4.27 4.06 -10.85
N PHE A 70 -3.59 3.48 -9.86
CA PHE A 70 -3.27 4.09 -8.58
C PHE A 70 -1.75 4.18 -8.43
N PHE A 71 -1.31 5.16 -7.68
CA PHE A 71 0.11 5.43 -7.46
C PHE A 71 0.43 5.42 -5.96
N ASP A 72 1.44 4.67 -5.58
CA ASP A 72 2.06 4.71 -4.26
C ASP A 72 3.55 5.02 -4.40
N LEU A 73 4.08 5.79 -3.47
CA LEU A 73 5.48 6.19 -3.43
C LEU A 73 6.03 5.99 -2.02
N LYS A 74 7.10 5.26 -1.87
CA LYS A 74 7.75 5.06 -0.58
C LYS A 74 8.67 6.23 -0.24
N GLY A 75 8.73 6.59 1.03
CA GLY A 75 9.53 7.71 1.54
C GLY A 75 8.72 8.99 1.75
N LYS A 76 8.67 9.48 3.00
CA LYS A 76 7.87 10.66 3.37
C LYS A 76 8.37 11.92 2.69
N GLU A 77 9.67 12.15 2.71
CA GLU A 77 10.31 13.34 2.13
C GLU A 77 10.18 13.35 0.61
N VAL A 78 10.38 12.19 -0.02
CA VAL A 78 10.19 12.04 -1.47
C VAL A 78 8.75 12.34 -1.88
N ARG A 79 7.76 11.89 -1.10
CA ARG A 79 6.34 12.19 -1.36
C ARG A 79 6.05 13.69 -1.26
N ILE A 80 6.55 14.36 -0.22
CA ILE A 80 6.38 15.81 -0.05
C ILE A 80 6.99 16.54 -1.25
N ARG A 81 8.23 16.20 -1.61
CA ARG A 81 8.92 16.83 -2.73
C ARG A 81 8.23 16.58 -4.06
N THR A 82 7.74 15.36 -4.28
CA THR A 82 6.96 15.03 -5.48
C THR A 82 5.67 15.86 -5.56
N LEU A 83 4.97 16.02 -4.44
CA LEU A 83 3.75 16.83 -4.39
C LEU A 83 4.03 18.31 -4.69
N GLU A 84 5.14 18.85 -4.20
CA GLU A 84 5.59 20.21 -4.51
C GLU A 84 5.83 20.41 -6.00
N LEU A 85 6.62 19.53 -6.62
CA LEU A 85 6.92 19.58 -8.06
C LEU A 85 5.64 19.46 -8.90
N MET A 86 4.70 18.61 -8.48
CA MET A 86 3.39 18.49 -9.14
C MET A 86 2.55 19.75 -8.95
N GLY A 87 2.55 20.32 -7.74
CA GLY A 87 1.86 21.58 -7.45
C GLY A 87 2.38 22.75 -8.29
N GLU A 88 3.71 22.88 -8.41
CA GLU A 88 4.35 23.89 -9.25
C GLU A 88 3.97 23.73 -10.73
N LYS A 89 3.97 22.49 -11.23
CA LYS A 89 3.67 22.21 -12.65
C LYS A 89 2.21 22.53 -13.00
N TYR A 90 1.28 22.21 -12.12
CA TYR A 90 -0.17 22.37 -12.35
C TYR A 90 -0.75 23.64 -11.74
N GLY A 91 0.06 24.46 -11.05
CA GLY A 91 -0.39 25.69 -10.42
C GLY A 91 -1.30 25.47 -9.20
N VAL A 92 -1.15 24.33 -8.51
CA VAL A 92 -1.93 23.99 -7.31
C VAL A 92 -1.08 24.18 -6.07
N ALA A 93 -1.51 25.07 -5.16
CA ALA A 93 -0.82 25.29 -3.89
C ALA A 93 -1.33 24.31 -2.83
N PHE A 94 -0.41 23.62 -2.19
CA PHE A 94 -0.66 22.73 -1.05
C PHE A 94 -0.11 23.35 0.23
N SER A 95 -0.90 23.32 1.31
CA SER A 95 -0.45 23.76 2.63
C SER A 95 0.54 22.77 3.24
N GLU A 96 1.27 23.19 4.28
CA GLU A 96 2.17 22.29 5.00
C GLU A 96 1.41 21.12 5.67
N GLU A 97 0.15 21.36 6.08
CA GLU A 97 -0.73 20.32 6.62
C GLU A 97 -1.10 19.29 5.55
N ASP A 98 -1.42 19.76 4.33
CA ASP A 98 -1.71 18.90 3.18
C ASP A 98 -0.51 18.01 2.84
N LYS A 99 0.69 18.58 2.80
CA LYS A 99 1.95 17.85 2.54
C LYS A 99 2.22 16.79 3.61
N ASN A 100 2.06 17.14 4.88
CA ASN A 100 2.24 16.22 5.99
C ASN A 100 1.20 15.08 5.96
N THR A 101 -0.04 15.36 5.62
CA THR A 101 -1.08 14.35 5.48
C THR A 101 -0.81 13.45 4.28
N PHE A 102 -0.47 14.02 3.13
CA PHE A 102 -0.10 13.27 1.92
C PHE A 102 1.10 12.36 2.14
N SER A 103 2.10 12.81 2.91
CA SER A 103 3.29 11.99 3.22
C SER A 103 2.98 10.69 3.98
N ARG A 104 1.83 10.64 4.67
CA ARG A 104 1.37 9.49 5.45
C ARG A 104 0.27 8.69 4.76
N MET A 105 -0.18 9.16 3.60
CA MET A 105 -1.18 8.44 2.82
C MET A 105 -0.55 7.20 2.19
N ASP A 106 -1.39 6.21 1.94
CA ASP A 106 -1.04 5.07 1.13
C ASP A 106 -1.20 5.41 -0.37
N ASP A 107 -1.55 4.42 -1.18
CA ASP A 107 -1.86 4.60 -2.59
C ASP A 107 -3.04 5.57 -2.81
N PHE A 108 -2.98 6.29 -3.89
CA PHE A 108 -4.06 7.19 -4.33
C PHE A 108 -4.30 7.06 -5.83
N GLY A 109 -5.53 7.33 -6.24
CA GLY A 109 -5.94 7.24 -7.63
C GLY A 109 -6.96 8.32 -7.96
N VAL A 110 -6.53 9.58 -7.96
CA VAL A 110 -7.37 10.73 -8.30
C VAL A 110 -6.61 11.74 -9.15
N PRO A 111 -7.30 12.51 -9.99
CA PRO A 111 -6.68 13.66 -10.65
C PRO A 111 -6.14 14.67 -9.63
N LEU A 112 -5.05 15.37 -9.96
CA LEU A 112 -4.38 16.30 -9.04
C LEU A 112 -5.32 17.37 -8.47
N LEU A 113 -6.25 17.87 -9.26
CA LEU A 113 -7.22 18.86 -8.81
C LEU A 113 -8.15 18.34 -7.69
N ASN A 114 -8.42 17.05 -7.69
CA ASN A 114 -9.28 16.40 -6.68
C ASN A 114 -8.47 15.86 -5.49
N LEU A 115 -7.14 15.88 -5.59
CA LEU A 115 -6.26 15.31 -4.57
C LEU A 115 -6.47 15.98 -3.20
N LYS A 116 -6.68 17.29 -3.18
CA LYS A 116 -6.92 18.03 -1.95
C LYS A 116 -8.15 17.51 -1.19
N GLN A 117 -9.22 17.18 -1.90
CA GLN A 117 -10.43 16.60 -1.28
C GLN A 117 -10.13 15.26 -0.61
N ILE A 118 -9.28 14.44 -1.23
CA ILE A 118 -8.86 13.15 -0.66
C ILE A 118 -7.92 13.35 0.54
N ILE A 119 -7.04 14.34 0.50
CA ILE A 119 -6.16 14.69 1.63
C ILE A 119 -6.98 15.07 2.86
N ASP A 120 -8.02 15.85 2.68
CA ASP A 120 -8.90 16.33 3.76
C ASP A 120 -9.77 15.23 4.38
N MET A 121 -9.94 14.09 3.69
CA MET A 121 -10.72 12.96 4.20
C MET A 121 -9.95 12.16 5.26
N LYS A 122 -10.69 11.55 6.20
CA LYS A 122 -10.12 10.59 7.14
C LYS A 122 -9.68 9.30 6.41
N ALA A 123 -8.63 8.65 6.90
CA ALA A 123 -8.05 7.45 6.28
C ALA A 123 -9.10 6.33 6.00
N ALA A 124 -10.04 6.11 6.94
CA ALA A 124 -11.10 5.10 6.79
C ALA A 124 -12.13 5.44 5.69
N ASP A 125 -12.28 6.72 5.35
CA ASP A 125 -13.25 7.16 4.35
C ASP A 125 -12.62 7.23 2.94
N ARG A 126 -11.30 7.45 2.87
CA ARG A 126 -10.54 7.46 1.60
C ARG A 126 -10.66 6.17 0.81
N SER A 127 -10.53 5.02 1.48
CA SER A 127 -10.65 3.70 0.84
C SER A 127 -12.06 3.41 0.34
N LYS A 128 -13.08 4.04 0.96
CA LYS A 128 -14.50 3.90 0.58
C LYS A 128 -14.94 4.92 -0.47
N ALA A 129 -14.18 5.99 -0.68
CA ALA A 129 -14.55 7.11 -1.54
C ALA A 129 -14.62 6.77 -3.04
N GLY A 130 -14.28 5.55 -3.44
CA GLY A 130 -14.44 5.09 -4.83
C GLY A 130 -13.63 5.91 -5.82
N GLN A 131 -12.34 6.07 -5.60
CA GLN A 131 -11.45 6.90 -6.40
C GLN A 131 -11.50 6.53 -7.90
N PRO A 132 -11.52 7.52 -8.82
CA PRO A 132 -11.67 7.28 -10.24
C PRO A 132 -10.44 6.69 -10.93
N GLY A 133 -9.26 6.80 -10.32
CA GLY A 133 -7.95 6.51 -10.93
C GLY A 133 -7.24 7.78 -11.37
N ILE A 134 -5.91 7.71 -11.51
CA ILE A 134 -5.11 8.80 -12.08
C ILE A 134 -5.31 8.79 -13.59
N PRO A 135 -5.58 9.95 -14.23
CA PRO A 135 -5.66 10.03 -15.67
C PRO A 135 -4.35 9.57 -16.35
N ALA A 136 -4.49 8.63 -17.28
CA ALA A 136 -3.39 8.05 -18.04
C ALA A 136 -3.69 8.06 -19.55
N ASP A 137 -4.49 9.02 -19.99
CA ASP A 137 -4.88 9.16 -21.39
C ASP A 137 -3.90 10.04 -22.16
N SER A 138 -3.96 9.96 -23.50
CA SER A 138 -3.05 10.72 -24.38
C SER A 138 -3.20 12.23 -24.25
N LEU A 139 -4.37 12.73 -23.84
CA LEU A 139 -4.66 14.15 -23.70
C LEU A 139 -4.32 14.70 -22.30
N ASP A 140 -4.52 13.89 -21.25
CA ASP A 140 -4.19 14.23 -19.87
C ASP A 140 -3.47 13.04 -19.23
N ASN A 141 -2.14 13.07 -19.29
CA ASN A 141 -1.30 12.01 -18.77
C ASN A 141 -0.66 12.41 -17.45
N GLN A 142 -1.50 12.63 -16.43
CA GLN A 142 -1.01 12.98 -15.09
C GLN A 142 -0.16 11.87 -14.48
N LEU A 143 -0.44 10.59 -14.80
CA LEU A 143 0.36 9.47 -14.32
C LEU A 143 1.83 9.57 -14.77
N LYS A 144 2.05 9.93 -16.04
CA LYS A 144 3.39 10.17 -16.58
C LYS A 144 4.13 11.25 -15.80
N ASP A 145 3.43 12.31 -15.44
CA ASP A 145 4.00 13.42 -14.69
C ASP A 145 4.31 13.06 -13.25
N TRP A 146 3.43 12.26 -12.60
CA TRP A 146 3.68 11.74 -11.26
C TRP A 146 4.96 10.90 -11.22
N ILE A 147 5.13 9.97 -12.17
CA ILE A 147 6.32 9.12 -12.25
C ILE A 147 7.58 9.95 -12.49
N TYR A 148 7.51 10.90 -13.41
CA TYR A 148 8.65 11.77 -13.75
C TYR A 148 9.10 12.62 -12.55
N ASN A 149 8.16 13.30 -11.90
CA ASN A 149 8.44 14.13 -10.73
C ASN A 149 8.88 13.31 -9.51
N ALA A 150 8.34 12.09 -9.33
CA ALA A 150 8.79 11.19 -8.28
C ALA A 150 10.25 10.74 -8.46
N ARG A 151 10.70 10.53 -9.71
CA ARG A 151 12.09 10.21 -10.00
C ARG A 151 13.01 11.38 -9.68
N ILE A 152 12.63 12.60 -10.06
CA ILE A 152 13.41 13.82 -9.74
C ILE A 152 13.49 13.96 -8.22
N ALA A 153 12.34 13.89 -7.54
CA ALA A 153 12.28 14.01 -6.08
C ALA A 153 13.14 12.96 -5.37
N ASN A 154 13.15 11.72 -5.85
CA ASN A 154 13.97 10.66 -5.23
C ASN A 154 15.46 10.90 -5.43
N ILE A 155 15.89 11.40 -6.58
CA ILE A 155 17.29 11.79 -6.82
C ILE A 155 17.68 12.98 -5.94
N GLU A 156 16.81 14.00 -5.82
CA GLU A 156 17.07 15.17 -4.99
C GLU A 156 17.18 14.85 -3.48
N VAL A 157 16.36 13.91 -3.00
CA VAL A 157 16.27 13.58 -1.56
C VAL A 157 17.24 12.47 -1.16
N ASN A 158 17.32 11.40 -1.96
CA ASN A 158 18.03 10.17 -1.58
C ASN A 158 19.30 9.92 -2.41
N ASP A 159 19.57 10.73 -3.42
CA ASP A 159 20.67 10.52 -4.39
C ASP A 159 20.67 9.12 -5.02
N LYS A 160 19.46 8.59 -5.30
CA LYS A 160 19.23 7.25 -5.84
C LYS A 160 18.17 7.26 -6.93
N GLU A 161 18.31 6.32 -7.86
CA GLU A 161 17.26 6.08 -8.85
C GLU A 161 16.02 5.42 -8.20
N LEU A 162 14.85 5.91 -8.59
CA LEU A 162 13.58 5.37 -8.15
C LEU A 162 13.31 4.04 -8.86
N GLN A 163 13.06 2.99 -8.10
CA GLN A 163 12.60 1.71 -8.64
C GLN A 163 11.08 1.74 -8.85
N VAL A 164 10.62 1.05 -9.88
CA VAL A 164 9.20 1.00 -10.22
C VAL A 164 8.70 -0.43 -10.12
N ALA A 165 7.57 -0.62 -9.44
CA ALA A 165 6.86 -1.89 -9.39
C ALA A 165 5.45 -1.72 -9.96
N ILE A 166 4.97 -2.72 -10.68
CA ILE A 166 3.61 -2.79 -11.20
C ILE A 166 2.87 -3.88 -10.43
N LYS A 167 1.74 -3.52 -9.81
CA LYS A 167 0.82 -4.44 -9.14
C LYS A 167 -0.45 -4.53 -9.99
N GLY A 168 -0.59 -5.59 -10.76
CA GLY A 168 -1.74 -5.81 -11.63
C GLY A 168 -2.78 -6.73 -10.99
N ASP A 169 -4.07 -6.49 -11.26
CA ASP A 169 -5.12 -7.44 -10.96
C ASP A 169 -5.03 -8.64 -11.91
N ALA A 170 -5.15 -9.87 -11.37
CA ALA A 170 -5.14 -11.09 -12.17
C ALA A 170 -6.31 -11.16 -13.18
N LYS A 171 -7.36 -10.40 -12.94
CA LYS A 171 -8.54 -10.30 -13.82
C LYS A 171 -8.47 -9.14 -14.81
N GLU A 172 -7.42 -8.29 -14.70
CA GLU A 172 -7.27 -7.15 -15.60
C GLU A 172 -6.81 -7.60 -16.98
N GLU A 173 -7.32 -6.94 -17.99
CA GLU A 173 -6.94 -7.21 -19.37
C GLU A 173 -5.49 -6.74 -19.64
N TYR A 174 -4.72 -7.54 -20.34
CA TYR A 174 -3.34 -7.22 -20.73
C TYR A 174 -3.15 -5.82 -21.38
N PRO A 175 -4.07 -5.32 -22.23
CA PRO A 175 -3.95 -3.99 -22.82
C PRO A 175 -3.83 -2.85 -21.81
N ALA A 176 -4.48 -2.95 -20.63
CA ALA A 176 -4.41 -1.93 -19.59
C ALA A 176 -3.02 -1.88 -18.94
N ILE A 177 -2.46 -3.07 -18.63
CA ILE A 177 -1.11 -3.19 -18.07
C ILE A 177 -0.08 -2.75 -19.11
N ARG A 178 -0.27 -3.11 -20.38
CA ARG A 178 0.60 -2.72 -21.48
C ARG A 178 0.70 -1.20 -21.64
N LYS A 179 -0.42 -0.46 -21.56
CA LYS A 179 -0.40 1.01 -21.61
C LYS A 179 0.53 1.61 -20.54
N VAL A 180 0.50 1.06 -19.32
CA VAL A 180 1.37 1.52 -18.24
C VAL A 180 2.83 1.17 -18.54
N MET A 181 3.10 -0.03 -19.07
CA MET A 181 4.45 -0.45 -19.45
C MET A 181 5.01 0.42 -20.59
N ASP A 182 4.23 0.67 -21.64
CA ASP A 182 4.62 1.52 -22.76
C ASP A 182 4.95 2.96 -22.27
N MET A 183 4.15 3.48 -21.33
CA MET A 183 4.40 4.80 -20.71
C MET A 183 5.71 4.83 -19.90
N LEU A 184 6.05 3.77 -19.19
CA LEU A 184 7.33 3.66 -18.47
C LEU A 184 8.50 3.61 -19.44
N GLN A 185 8.37 2.84 -20.52
CA GLN A 185 9.38 2.74 -21.57
C GLN A 185 9.61 4.08 -22.30
N ASP A 186 8.56 4.84 -22.55
CA ASP A 186 8.65 6.21 -23.07
C ASP A 186 9.49 7.13 -22.18
N GLN A 187 9.48 6.90 -20.89
CA GLN A 187 10.32 7.61 -19.91
C GLN A 187 11.70 6.96 -19.70
N LYS A 188 12.08 6.01 -20.55
CA LYS A 188 13.34 5.25 -20.47
C LYS A 188 13.46 4.40 -19.18
N ILE A 189 12.33 4.04 -18.58
CA ILE A 189 12.28 3.10 -17.46
C ILE A 189 12.08 1.70 -18.07
N ASN A 190 13.19 0.98 -18.29
CA ASN A 190 13.17 -0.34 -18.92
C ASN A 190 13.23 -1.49 -17.88
N SER A 191 13.44 -1.15 -16.61
CA SER A 191 13.50 -2.11 -15.51
C SER A 191 12.39 -1.81 -14.51
N PHE A 192 11.46 -2.74 -14.37
CA PHE A 192 10.38 -2.68 -13.39
C PHE A 192 10.08 -4.07 -12.83
N SER A 193 9.61 -4.11 -11.60
CA SER A 193 9.23 -5.35 -10.91
C SER A 193 7.73 -5.59 -11.02
N LEU A 194 7.32 -6.85 -11.25
CA LEU A 194 5.91 -7.22 -11.16
C LEU A 194 5.61 -7.75 -9.75
N VAL A 195 4.63 -7.16 -9.09
CA VAL A 195 4.16 -7.64 -7.78
C VAL A 195 3.21 -8.80 -7.99
N THR A 196 3.58 -9.95 -7.42
CA THR A 196 2.80 -11.19 -7.55
C THR A 196 2.57 -11.82 -6.18
N GLY A 197 1.48 -12.54 -6.03
CA GLY A 197 1.23 -13.38 -4.87
C GLY A 197 2.07 -14.66 -4.90
N LEU A 198 2.34 -15.22 -3.74
CA LEU A 198 3.04 -16.49 -3.64
C LEU A 198 2.10 -17.63 -4.01
N ARG A 199 2.50 -18.45 -4.97
CA ARG A 199 1.81 -19.71 -5.22
C ARG A 199 2.18 -20.69 -4.11
N GLY A 200 1.20 -21.15 -3.31
CA GLY A 200 1.40 -22.26 -2.41
C GLY A 200 1.96 -23.47 -3.19
N LYS A 201 2.94 -24.14 -2.63
CA LYS A 201 3.36 -25.43 -3.14
C LYS A 201 2.29 -26.46 -2.77
N ASP A 202 1.20 -26.47 -3.52
CA ASP A 202 0.29 -27.61 -3.51
C ASP A 202 0.88 -28.65 -4.45
N PHE A 203 1.37 -29.71 -3.85
CA PHE A 203 1.79 -30.94 -4.52
C PHE A 203 0.56 -31.74 -4.90
#